data_b32d072141408b7c7d0ded0e92875f6e
#
_entry.id   b32d072141408b7c7d0ded0e92875f6e
#
_cell.length_a   1.000
_cell.length_b   1.000
_cell.length_c   1.000
_cell.angle_alpha   90.00
_cell.angle_beta   90.00
_cell.angle_gamma   90.00
#
_symmetry.space_group_name_H-M   'P 1'
#
loop_
_entity.id
_entity.type
_entity.pdbx_description
1 polymer ?
#
loop_
_entity_poly.entity_id
_entity_poly.type
_entity_poly.pdbx_seq_one_letter_code
_entity_poly.pdbx_strand_id
1 'polypeptide(L)'
;MKKLVSLTLALLLALCALLPAMAEETRTIRTGVLSMLNVTEAEMLNYKKARNLIGRHLEQKGVVNNVLRQFLDKDAPKVNHEIVYFDTLDAALMALNAGDIDEITIYQAVAEYLTHSDPGLAQLVTFNENVDENFFAHFAQEGVLSNDFAFMFMEENTALRDEFDAALQAITDAEMEKLVQDNITAAINGDEISPIEMPVIEGAQTIKVAVTGSLPPMDYVAADGTPAGFNTALLAEISQRMGKNIELVVVDSVGRAAALASGNVDAVFWTRTSGASNELAAASEEERAERGEALDQATSGENRETVEKLRELVNFHDYGRADMPEGTIVTAPYFSDIVVPVTTQARLDKGAARANQ
;
A
#
# COMPACT_ATOMS: atom_id res chain seq x y z
N MET A 1 -4.84 -11.39 70.92
CA MET A 1 -4.60 -10.35 69.91
C MET A 1 -3.60 -10.79 68.81
N LYS A 2 -2.41 -11.30 69.12
CA LYS A 2 -1.41 -11.70 68.10
C LYS A 2 -1.89 -12.79 67.12
N LYS A 3 -2.71 -13.77 67.58
CA LYS A 3 -3.26 -14.83 66.72
C LYS A 3 -4.38 -14.34 65.77
N LEU A 4 -5.14 -13.33 66.17
CA LEU A 4 -6.18 -12.72 65.33
C LEU A 4 -5.58 -11.87 64.19
N VAL A 5 -4.51 -11.13 64.49
CA VAL A 5 -3.80 -10.31 63.51
C VAL A 5 -3.08 -11.18 62.48
N SER A 6 -2.55 -12.33 62.91
CA SER A 6 -1.93 -13.29 61.97
C SER A 6 -2.93 -13.95 61.03
N LEU A 7 -4.17 -14.23 61.51
CA LEU A 7 -5.21 -14.82 60.68
C LEU A 7 -5.78 -13.83 59.65
N THR A 8 -5.96 -12.54 60.04
CA THR A 8 -6.40 -11.50 59.14
C THR A 8 -5.36 -11.18 58.07
N LEU A 9 -4.07 -11.21 58.41
CA LEU A 9 -3.00 -11.00 57.45
C LEU A 9 -2.88 -12.15 56.47
N ALA A 10 -3.04 -13.40 56.93
CA ALA A 10 -3.07 -14.59 56.07
C ALA A 10 -4.31 -14.59 55.11
N LEU A 11 -5.46 -14.12 55.59
CA LEU A 11 -6.65 -14.00 54.76
C LEU A 11 -6.53 -12.89 53.73
N LEU A 12 -5.91 -11.76 54.05
CA LEU A 12 -5.62 -10.68 53.10
C LEU A 12 -4.62 -11.14 52.03
N LEU A 13 -3.56 -11.86 52.41
CA LEU A 13 -2.59 -12.44 51.47
C LEU A 13 -3.24 -13.52 50.59
N ALA A 14 -4.14 -14.32 51.10
CA ALA A 14 -4.89 -15.29 50.32
C ALA A 14 -5.89 -14.64 49.38
N LEU A 15 -6.53 -13.52 49.79
CA LEU A 15 -7.40 -12.71 48.90
C LEU A 15 -6.59 -12.02 47.76
N CYS A 16 -5.39 -11.53 48.06
CA CYS A 16 -4.50 -10.98 47.02
C CYS A 16 -3.98 -12.05 46.06
N ALA A 17 -3.84 -13.29 46.49
CA ALA A 17 -3.45 -14.40 45.62
C ALA A 17 -4.62 -14.97 44.79
N LEU A 18 -5.87 -14.62 45.14
CA LEU A 18 -7.09 -14.99 44.41
C LEU A 18 -7.60 -13.92 43.47
N LEU A 19 -7.01 -12.70 43.48
CA LEU A 19 -7.17 -11.79 42.36
C LEU A 19 -6.45 -12.43 41.18
N PRO A 20 -7.14 -12.94 40.16
CA PRO A 20 -6.46 -13.22 38.93
C PRO A 20 -5.77 -11.91 38.60
N ALA A 21 -4.43 -11.94 38.50
CA ALA A 21 -3.75 -10.90 37.77
C ALA A 21 -4.55 -10.85 36.45
N MET A 22 -5.39 -9.86 36.28
CA MET A 22 -5.93 -9.51 34.98
C MET A 22 -4.69 -9.09 34.20
N ALA A 23 -3.96 -10.08 33.71
CA ALA A 23 -3.00 -9.84 32.65
C ALA A 23 -3.82 -9.15 31.58
N GLU A 24 -3.57 -7.86 31.38
CA GLU A 24 -4.11 -7.13 30.25
C GLU A 24 -3.88 -8.04 29.05
N GLU A 25 -4.96 -8.60 28.53
CA GLU A 25 -4.88 -9.56 27.41
C GLU A 25 -4.34 -8.78 26.23
N THR A 26 -3.04 -8.88 26.00
CA THR A 26 -2.38 -8.19 24.90
C THR A 26 -2.77 -8.92 23.63
N ARG A 27 -3.61 -8.29 22.80
CA ARG A 27 -3.98 -8.84 21.50
C ARG A 27 -2.84 -8.61 20.51
N THR A 28 -2.44 -9.64 19.81
CA THR A 28 -1.50 -9.53 18.68
C THR A 28 -2.30 -9.47 17.38
N ILE A 29 -2.03 -8.47 16.55
CA ILE A 29 -2.52 -8.39 15.17
C ILE A 29 -1.35 -8.73 14.25
N ARG A 30 -1.49 -9.83 13.53
CA ARG A 30 -0.53 -10.30 12.54
C ARG A 30 -0.91 -9.75 11.16
N THR A 31 -0.04 -8.94 10.58
CA THR A 31 -0.25 -8.31 9.30
C THR A 31 0.66 -8.93 8.26
N GLY A 32 0.07 -9.54 7.23
CA GLY A 32 0.77 -9.97 6.04
C GLY A 32 1.14 -8.78 5.17
N VAL A 33 2.37 -8.79 4.68
CA VAL A 33 2.90 -7.76 3.76
C VAL A 33 3.64 -8.47 2.65
N LEU A 34 3.39 -8.07 1.40
CA LEU A 34 4.14 -8.63 0.28
C LEU A 34 5.57 -8.06 0.27
N SER A 35 6.56 -8.92 0.12
CA SER A 35 7.97 -8.54 0.05
C SER A 35 8.23 -7.52 -1.08
N MET A 36 7.42 -7.58 -2.16
CA MET A 36 7.50 -6.63 -3.27
C MET A 36 7.12 -5.18 -2.90
N LEU A 37 6.38 -4.98 -1.81
CA LEU A 37 6.10 -3.63 -1.31
C LEU A 37 7.37 -2.97 -0.77
N ASN A 38 8.37 -3.78 -0.45
CA ASN A 38 9.66 -3.39 0.10
C ASN A 38 9.52 -2.38 1.27
N VAL A 39 8.59 -2.67 2.17
CA VAL A 39 8.29 -1.86 3.35
C VAL A 39 8.95 -2.50 4.54
N THR A 40 9.69 -1.75 5.30
CA THR A 40 10.26 -2.21 6.56
C THR A 40 9.17 -2.38 7.62
N GLU A 41 9.45 -3.17 8.65
CA GLU A 41 8.54 -3.31 9.80
C GLU A 41 8.23 -1.96 10.44
N ALA A 42 9.23 -1.08 10.56
CA ALA A 42 9.06 0.27 11.14
C ALA A 42 8.12 1.13 10.31
N GLU A 43 8.25 1.10 8.98
CA GLU A 43 7.32 1.79 8.07
C GLU A 43 5.91 1.25 8.21
N MET A 44 5.74 -0.06 8.18
CA MET A 44 4.43 -0.68 8.31
C MET A 44 3.76 -0.33 9.64
N LEU A 45 4.50 -0.29 10.73
CA LEU A 45 4.01 0.16 12.03
C LEU A 45 3.61 1.64 12.01
N ASN A 46 4.31 2.48 11.27
CA ASN A 46 3.96 3.89 11.11
C ASN A 46 2.73 4.07 10.23
N TYR A 47 2.58 3.32 9.14
CA TYR A 47 1.34 3.28 8.36
C TYR A 47 0.13 2.93 9.23
N LYS A 48 0.26 1.94 10.14
CA LYS A 48 -0.81 1.58 11.08
C LYS A 48 -1.14 2.70 12.05
N LYS A 49 -0.14 3.40 12.58
CA LYS A 49 -0.34 4.55 13.46
C LYS A 49 -1.02 5.71 12.72
N ALA A 50 -0.56 6.02 11.51
CA ALA A 50 -1.14 7.06 10.67
C ALA A 50 -2.62 6.75 10.35
N ARG A 51 -2.91 5.53 9.91
CA ARG A 51 -4.28 5.05 9.66
C ARG A 51 -5.18 5.19 10.89
N ASN A 52 -4.70 4.79 12.07
CA ASN A 52 -5.45 4.91 13.31
C ASN A 52 -5.68 6.38 13.70
N LEU A 53 -4.74 7.26 13.41
CA LEU A 53 -4.87 8.69 13.68
C LEU A 53 -5.93 9.32 12.77
N ILE A 54 -5.90 9.00 11.48
CA ILE A 54 -6.90 9.44 10.49
C ILE A 54 -8.29 8.94 10.91
N GLY A 55 -8.41 7.66 11.25
CA GLY A 55 -9.67 7.09 11.68
C GLY A 55 -10.28 7.77 12.90
N ARG A 56 -9.47 8.12 13.92
CA ARG A 56 -9.95 8.88 15.09
C ARG A 56 -10.40 10.28 14.71
N HIS A 57 -9.69 10.94 13.82
CA HIS A 57 -10.05 12.26 13.33
C HIS A 57 -11.41 12.24 12.62
N LEU A 58 -11.65 11.25 11.77
CA LEU A 58 -12.92 11.06 11.09
C LEU A 58 -14.07 10.77 12.06
N GLU A 59 -13.83 9.92 13.05
CA GLU A 59 -14.82 9.64 14.09
C GLU A 59 -15.21 10.91 14.87
N GLN A 60 -14.25 11.77 15.19
CA GLN A 60 -14.50 13.05 15.84
C GLN A 60 -15.37 13.99 15.00
N LYS A 61 -15.26 13.92 13.67
CA LYS A 61 -16.09 14.68 12.71
C LYS A 61 -17.43 14.02 12.39
N GLY A 62 -17.79 12.94 13.09
CA GLY A 62 -19.08 12.24 12.89
C GLY A 62 -19.12 11.36 11.66
N VAL A 63 -17.99 11.20 10.97
CA VAL A 63 -17.88 10.26 9.87
C VAL A 63 -17.66 8.87 10.46
N VAL A 64 -18.76 8.15 10.66
CA VAL A 64 -18.73 6.82 11.24
C VAL A 64 -18.62 5.79 10.13
N ASN A 65 -17.42 5.31 9.89
CA ASN A 65 -17.26 4.00 9.28
C ASN A 65 -17.28 2.95 10.41
N ASN A 66 -18.31 2.12 10.46
CA ASN A 66 -18.46 1.06 11.48
C ASN A 66 -17.25 0.11 11.50
N VAL A 67 -16.56 -0.01 10.39
CA VAL A 67 -15.33 -0.80 10.24
C VAL A 67 -14.18 -0.20 11.06
N LEU A 68 -13.99 1.11 10.97
CA LEU A 68 -12.98 1.82 11.76
C LEU A 68 -13.23 1.73 13.27
N ARG A 69 -14.48 1.78 13.71
CA ARG A 69 -14.81 1.64 15.14
C ARG A 69 -14.31 0.36 15.77
N GLN A 70 -14.29 -0.74 15.03
CA GLN A 70 -13.84 -2.03 15.54
C GLN A 70 -12.33 -2.08 15.79
N PHE A 71 -11.58 -1.21 15.12
CA PHE A 71 -10.11 -1.11 15.25
C PHE A 71 -9.66 0.06 16.12
N LEU A 72 -10.56 1.04 16.34
CA LEU A 72 -10.30 2.22 17.16
C LEU A 72 -10.81 2.09 18.59
N ASP A 73 -11.14 0.89 19.04
CA ASP A 73 -11.65 0.63 20.38
C ASP A 73 -10.81 1.39 21.42
N LYS A 74 -11.44 2.36 22.09
CA LYS A 74 -10.78 3.24 23.06
C LYS A 74 -10.32 2.49 24.30
N ASP A 75 -10.96 1.35 24.54
CA ASP A 75 -10.71 0.46 25.66
C ASP A 75 -9.97 -0.83 25.21
N ALA A 76 -9.49 -0.85 23.96
CA ALA A 76 -8.78 -2.00 23.44
C ALA A 76 -7.54 -2.30 24.28
N PRO A 77 -7.33 -3.56 24.66
CA PRO A 77 -6.11 -3.97 25.30
C PRO A 77 -4.91 -3.59 24.42
N LYS A 78 -3.75 -3.41 25.03
CA LYS A 78 -2.51 -3.13 24.28
C LYS A 78 -2.40 -4.06 23.10
N VAL A 79 -2.38 -3.48 21.91
CA VAL A 79 -2.28 -4.23 20.66
C VAL A 79 -0.81 -4.33 20.29
N ASN A 80 -0.28 -5.53 20.22
CA ASN A 80 1.00 -5.80 19.58
C ASN A 80 0.76 -6.01 18.09
N HIS A 81 1.65 -5.49 17.26
CA HIS A 81 1.65 -5.74 15.83
C HIS A 81 2.84 -6.63 15.48
N GLU A 82 2.57 -7.67 14.71
CA GLU A 82 3.57 -8.56 14.13
C GLU A 82 3.45 -8.47 12.61
N ILE A 83 4.55 -8.21 11.93
CA ILE A 83 4.61 -8.13 10.47
C ILE A 83 5.15 -9.45 9.92
N VAL A 84 4.41 -10.05 9.01
CA VAL A 84 4.75 -11.32 8.37
C VAL A 84 4.90 -11.08 6.86
N TYR A 85 6.09 -11.33 6.32
CA TYR A 85 6.36 -11.10 4.90
C TYR A 85 6.04 -12.33 4.06
N PHE A 86 5.48 -12.10 2.88
CA PHE A 86 5.13 -13.11 1.88
C PHE A 86 5.70 -12.73 0.52
N ASP A 87 6.20 -13.71 -0.20
CA ASP A 87 6.76 -13.48 -1.54
C ASP A 87 5.68 -13.38 -2.61
N THR A 88 4.49 -13.97 -2.37
CA THR A 88 3.38 -13.95 -3.32
C THR A 88 2.07 -13.57 -2.62
N LEU A 89 1.16 -12.98 -3.41
CA LEU A 89 -0.19 -12.66 -2.95
C LEU A 89 -0.96 -13.92 -2.53
N ASP A 90 -0.83 -15.00 -3.30
CA ASP A 90 -1.49 -16.28 -3.01
C ASP A 90 -1.09 -16.85 -1.65
N ALA A 91 0.22 -16.81 -1.32
CA ALA A 91 0.71 -17.27 -0.01
C ALA A 91 0.12 -16.43 1.14
N ALA A 92 0.04 -15.11 0.96
CA ALA A 92 -0.58 -14.21 1.94
C ALA A 92 -2.09 -14.49 2.10
N LEU A 93 -2.82 -14.70 1.01
CA LEU A 93 -4.25 -15.06 1.03
C LEU A 93 -4.49 -16.43 1.68
N MET A 94 -3.64 -17.42 1.41
CA MET A 94 -3.71 -18.72 2.08
C MET A 94 -3.53 -18.58 3.60
N ALA A 95 -2.54 -17.81 4.05
CA ALA A 95 -2.28 -17.55 5.47
C ALA A 95 -3.44 -16.77 6.12
N LEU A 96 -4.05 -15.82 5.42
CA LEU A 96 -5.21 -15.08 5.90
C LEU A 96 -6.42 -16.00 6.08
N ASN A 97 -6.71 -16.85 5.10
CA ASN A 97 -7.81 -17.81 5.14
C ASN A 97 -7.60 -18.89 6.20
N ALA A 98 -6.36 -19.31 6.43
CA ALA A 98 -6.01 -20.25 7.51
C ALA A 98 -6.10 -19.62 8.92
N GLY A 99 -6.12 -18.28 9.00
CA GLY A 99 -6.08 -17.55 10.27
C GLY A 99 -4.68 -17.41 10.86
N ASP A 100 -3.64 -17.70 10.09
CA ASP A 100 -2.24 -17.53 10.49
C ASP A 100 -1.85 -16.05 10.58
N ILE A 101 -2.51 -15.20 9.78
CA ILE A 101 -2.47 -13.74 9.85
C ILE A 101 -3.88 -13.16 10.00
N ASP A 102 -3.95 -11.92 10.43
CA ASP A 102 -5.20 -11.24 10.73
C ASP A 102 -5.68 -10.34 9.59
N GLU A 103 -4.76 -9.77 8.85
CA GLU A 103 -4.99 -8.88 7.72
C GLU A 103 -3.81 -8.93 6.75
N ILE A 104 -4.03 -8.51 5.51
CA ILE A 104 -2.98 -8.25 4.53
C ILE A 104 -3.00 -6.75 4.24
N THR A 105 -1.85 -6.09 4.25
CA THR A 105 -1.73 -4.73 3.74
C THR A 105 -1.22 -4.79 2.30
N ILE A 106 -2.01 -4.22 1.38
CA ILE A 106 -1.77 -4.28 -0.07
C ILE A 106 -2.26 -2.99 -0.73
N TYR A 107 -1.90 -2.72 -1.97
CA TYR A 107 -2.39 -1.59 -2.76
C TYR A 107 -3.91 -1.60 -2.92
N GLN A 108 -4.51 -0.41 -2.95
CA GLN A 108 -5.98 -0.27 -3.04
C GLN A 108 -6.54 -0.93 -4.30
N ALA A 109 -5.92 -0.73 -5.46
CA ALA A 109 -6.37 -1.36 -6.70
C ALA A 109 -6.42 -2.90 -6.59
N VAL A 110 -5.41 -3.50 -5.95
CA VAL A 110 -5.39 -4.95 -5.70
C VAL A 110 -6.44 -5.35 -4.67
N ALA A 111 -6.61 -4.58 -3.60
CA ALA A 111 -7.60 -4.84 -2.56
C ALA A 111 -9.03 -4.79 -3.11
N GLU A 112 -9.33 -3.82 -3.95
CA GLU A 112 -10.63 -3.67 -4.62
C GLU A 112 -10.90 -4.85 -5.56
N TYR A 113 -9.91 -5.24 -6.38
CA TYR A 113 -10.01 -6.43 -7.21
C TYR A 113 -10.29 -7.70 -6.39
N LEU A 114 -9.54 -7.92 -5.31
CA LEU A 114 -9.70 -9.09 -4.45
C LEU A 114 -11.08 -9.14 -3.79
N THR A 115 -11.55 -8.03 -3.23
CA THR A 115 -12.83 -7.98 -2.51
C THR A 115 -14.04 -8.03 -3.44
N HIS A 116 -13.87 -7.62 -4.70
CA HIS A 116 -14.89 -7.84 -5.72
C HIS A 116 -14.91 -9.31 -6.19
N SER A 117 -13.75 -9.90 -6.40
CA SER A 117 -13.62 -11.28 -6.89
C SER A 117 -13.95 -12.33 -5.83
N ASP A 118 -13.71 -12.05 -4.56
CA ASP A 118 -13.97 -12.94 -3.43
C ASP A 118 -14.80 -12.22 -2.34
N PRO A 119 -16.12 -12.50 -2.27
CA PRO A 119 -17.00 -11.95 -1.23
C PRO A 119 -16.63 -12.38 0.21
N GLY A 120 -15.74 -13.35 0.36
CA GLY A 120 -15.18 -13.76 1.65
C GLY A 120 -14.13 -12.79 2.19
N LEU A 121 -13.68 -11.85 1.38
CA LEU A 121 -12.72 -10.80 1.73
C LEU A 121 -13.42 -9.45 1.94
N ALA A 122 -12.82 -8.60 2.74
CA ALA A 122 -13.28 -7.23 2.98
C ALA A 122 -12.13 -6.28 3.21
N GLN A 123 -12.22 -5.07 2.67
CA GLN A 123 -11.33 -3.98 3.04
C GLN A 123 -11.70 -3.47 4.44
N LEU A 124 -10.69 -3.26 5.29
CA LEU A 124 -10.89 -2.71 6.64
C LEU A 124 -11.07 -1.19 6.64
N VAL A 125 -10.61 -0.53 5.60
CA VAL A 125 -10.77 0.92 5.40
C VAL A 125 -11.25 1.12 3.97
N THR A 126 -12.46 1.65 3.84
CA THR A 126 -12.93 2.22 2.58
C THR A 126 -12.88 3.73 2.76
N PHE A 127 -12.12 4.43 1.94
CA PHE A 127 -12.21 5.88 1.86
C PHE A 127 -13.50 6.20 1.12
N ASN A 128 -14.52 6.57 1.88
CA ASN A 128 -15.80 6.94 1.30
C ASN A 128 -15.66 8.35 0.68
N GLU A 129 -16.06 8.51 -0.57
CA GLU A 129 -16.05 9.78 -1.32
C GLU A 129 -16.76 10.95 -0.62
N ASN A 130 -17.61 10.66 0.36
CA ASN A 130 -18.30 11.66 1.17
C ASN A 130 -17.51 12.17 2.40
N VAL A 131 -16.32 11.65 2.63
CA VAL A 131 -15.44 12.16 3.68
C VAL A 131 -14.67 13.30 3.07
N ASP A 132 -14.87 14.50 3.61
CA ASP A 132 -14.22 15.77 3.27
C ASP A 132 -13.12 15.59 2.19
N GLU A 133 -13.54 15.57 0.92
CA GLU A 133 -12.68 15.29 -0.24
C GLU A 133 -11.38 16.10 -0.18
N ASN A 134 -11.45 17.31 0.39
CA ASN A 134 -10.29 18.18 0.52
C ASN A 134 -9.24 17.63 1.51
N PHE A 135 -9.66 17.02 2.62
CA PHE A 135 -8.73 16.51 3.63
C PHE A 135 -8.00 15.25 3.14
N PHE A 136 -8.72 14.31 2.54
CA PHE A 136 -8.11 13.08 2.04
C PHE A 136 -7.38 13.25 0.73
N ALA A 137 -7.94 14.01 -0.21
CA ALA A 137 -7.25 14.35 -1.44
C ALA A 137 -5.92 15.05 -1.12
N HIS A 138 -5.93 15.91 -0.10
CA HIS A 138 -4.74 16.59 0.35
C HIS A 138 -3.73 15.65 1.01
N PHE A 139 -4.18 14.75 1.88
CA PHE A 139 -3.32 13.72 2.48
C PHE A 139 -2.79 12.72 1.45
N ALA A 140 -3.60 12.32 0.50
CA ALA A 140 -3.15 11.48 -0.61
C ALA A 140 -2.12 12.22 -1.47
N GLN A 141 -2.34 13.51 -1.72
CA GLN A 141 -1.40 14.38 -2.45
C GLN A 141 -0.11 14.68 -1.68
N GLU A 142 -0.16 14.77 -0.35
CA GLU A 142 1.04 14.92 0.49
C GLU A 142 1.84 13.62 0.64
N GLY A 143 1.41 12.54 0.00
CA GLY A 143 2.14 11.26 -0.01
C GLY A 143 2.13 10.49 1.30
N VAL A 144 1.28 10.91 2.26
CA VAL A 144 1.19 10.26 3.58
C VAL A 144 0.71 8.82 3.47
N LEU A 145 -0.16 8.55 2.51
CA LEU A 145 -0.74 7.23 2.27
C LEU A 145 -0.46 6.71 0.86
N SER A 146 0.05 7.55 -0.06
CA SER A 146 0.33 7.14 -1.42
C SER A 146 1.76 6.66 -1.58
N ASN A 147 1.92 5.73 -2.50
CA ASN A 147 3.20 5.30 -3.01
C ASN A 147 3.21 5.58 -4.50
N ASP A 148 4.26 6.24 -4.95
CA ASP A 148 4.48 6.49 -6.36
C ASP A 148 5.35 5.37 -6.94
N PHE A 149 5.05 4.97 -8.17
CA PHE A 149 5.71 3.86 -8.85
C PHE A 149 6.41 4.32 -10.11
N ALA A 150 7.64 3.88 -10.27
CA ALA A 150 8.52 4.19 -11.39
C ALA A 150 9.20 2.94 -11.92
N PHE A 151 9.84 3.05 -13.09
CA PHE A 151 10.77 2.06 -13.58
C PHE A 151 12.16 2.33 -13.01
N MET A 152 12.90 1.28 -12.62
CA MET A 152 14.25 1.37 -12.09
C MET A 152 15.26 0.81 -13.09
N PHE A 153 16.40 1.50 -13.23
CA PHE A 153 17.51 1.16 -14.11
C PHE A 153 18.82 1.23 -13.34
N MET A 154 19.86 0.61 -13.87
CA MET A 154 21.22 0.90 -13.44
C MET A 154 21.64 2.30 -13.93
N GLU A 155 22.46 3.01 -13.16
CA GLU A 155 22.93 4.37 -13.46
C GLU A 155 23.66 4.46 -14.81
N GLU A 156 24.39 3.43 -15.19
CA GLU A 156 25.03 3.36 -16.52
C GLU A 156 24.04 3.32 -17.68
N ASN A 157 22.78 2.98 -17.44
CA ASN A 157 21.71 2.93 -18.44
C ASN A 157 20.85 4.20 -18.47
N THR A 158 21.40 5.36 -18.06
CA THR A 158 20.71 6.66 -18.06
C THR A 158 20.01 6.96 -19.39
N ALA A 159 20.65 6.65 -20.53
CA ALA A 159 20.05 6.88 -21.85
C ALA A 159 18.75 6.07 -22.04
N LEU A 160 18.71 4.82 -21.59
CA LEU A 160 17.51 4.00 -21.67
C LEU A 160 16.42 4.51 -20.71
N ARG A 161 16.79 4.92 -19.50
CA ARG A 161 15.86 5.57 -18.56
C ARG A 161 15.23 6.82 -19.19
N ASP A 162 16.02 7.67 -19.83
CA ASP A 162 15.55 8.89 -20.49
C ASP A 162 14.61 8.58 -21.66
N GLU A 163 14.83 7.48 -22.41
CA GLU A 163 13.91 7.02 -23.43
C GLU A 163 12.56 6.56 -22.83
N PHE A 164 12.57 5.87 -21.68
CA PHE A 164 11.35 5.51 -20.96
C PHE A 164 10.62 6.75 -20.45
N ASP A 165 11.33 7.72 -19.87
CA ASP A 165 10.75 9.00 -19.44
C ASP A 165 10.09 9.76 -20.61
N ALA A 166 10.78 9.82 -21.75
CA ALA A 166 10.22 10.47 -22.95
C ALA A 166 8.97 9.74 -23.47
N ALA A 167 8.95 8.40 -23.41
CA ALA A 167 7.79 7.61 -23.80
C ALA A 167 6.62 7.81 -22.85
N LEU A 168 6.87 7.86 -21.53
CA LEU A 168 5.86 8.15 -20.51
C LEU A 168 5.27 9.55 -20.67
N GLN A 169 6.11 10.56 -20.86
CA GLN A 169 5.66 11.95 -21.08
C GLN A 169 4.86 12.12 -22.39
N ALA A 170 5.07 11.24 -23.36
CA ALA A 170 4.31 11.24 -24.60
C ALA A 170 2.92 10.59 -24.48
N ILE A 171 2.62 9.91 -23.37
CA ILE A 171 1.29 9.40 -23.05
C ILE A 171 0.48 10.57 -22.49
N THR A 172 -0.60 10.92 -23.17
CA THR A 172 -1.52 11.98 -22.71
C THR A 172 -2.33 11.51 -21.50
N ASP A 173 -2.84 12.45 -20.70
CA ASP A 173 -3.70 12.14 -19.56
C ASP A 173 -4.90 11.27 -19.97
N ALA A 174 -5.52 11.54 -21.10
CA ALA A 174 -6.66 10.77 -21.62
C ALA A 174 -6.26 9.33 -22.01
N GLU A 175 -5.05 9.11 -22.52
CA GLU A 175 -4.54 7.76 -22.83
C GLU A 175 -4.20 7.02 -21.53
N MET A 176 -3.61 7.69 -20.55
CA MET A 176 -3.32 7.11 -19.24
C MET A 176 -4.63 6.74 -18.51
N GLU A 177 -5.61 7.63 -18.49
CA GLU A 177 -6.94 7.37 -17.95
C GLU A 177 -7.59 6.16 -18.64
N LYS A 178 -7.47 6.05 -19.95
CA LYS A 178 -7.95 4.88 -20.69
C LYS A 178 -7.23 3.58 -20.29
N LEU A 179 -5.91 3.61 -20.10
CA LEU A 179 -5.15 2.44 -19.63
C LEU A 179 -5.64 1.99 -18.24
N VAL A 180 -5.88 2.94 -17.34
CA VAL A 180 -6.45 2.66 -16.01
C VAL A 180 -7.85 2.07 -16.13
N GLN A 181 -8.72 2.71 -16.93
CA GLN A 181 -10.11 2.26 -17.11
C GLN A 181 -10.18 0.85 -17.71
N ASP A 182 -9.41 0.57 -18.76
CA ASP A 182 -9.47 -0.70 -19.49
C ASP A 182 -8.83 -1.86 -18.73
N ASN A 183 -7.90 -1.60 -17.81
CA ASN A 183 -7.13 -2.65 -17.15
C ASN A 183 -7.37 -2.73 -15.64
N ILE A 184 -7.45 -1.63 -14.93
CA ILE A 184 -7.68 -1.63 -13.48
C ILE A 184 -9.18 -1.64 -13.19
N THR A 185 -9.90 -0.61 -13.66
CA THR A 185 -11.32 -0.45 -13.35
C THR A 185 -12.15 -1.59 -13.92
N ALA A 186 -11.88 -2.00 -15.16
CA ALA A 186 -12.55 -3.14 -15.80
C ALA A 186 -12.32 -4.45 -15.01
N ALA A 187 -11.08 -4.70 -14.56
CA ALA A 187 -10.76 -5.88 -13.76
C ALA A 187 -11.48 -5.86 -12.40
N ILE A 188 -11.49 -4.71 -11.72
CA ILE A 188 -12.21 -4.54 -10.44
C ILE A 188 -13.71 -4.81 -10.62
N ASN A 189 -14.31 -4.35 -11.71
CA ASN A 189 -15.73 -4.56 -12.01
C ASN A 189 -16.06 -5.98 -12.47
N GLY A 190 -15.04 -6.80 -12.75
CA GLY A 190 -15.23 -8.14 -13.31
C GLY A 190 -15.61 -8.13 -14.81
N ASP A 191 -15.29 -7.04 -15.51
CA ASP A 191 -15.49 -6.91 -16.93
C ASP A 191 -14.49 -7.77 -17.70
N GLU A 192 -14.82 -8.11 -18.96
CA GLU A 192 -13.90 -8.83 -19.84
C GLU A 192 -12.72 -7.93 -20.24
N ILE A 193 -11.51 -8.33 -19.86
CA ILE A 193 -10.28 -7.61 -20.20
C ILE A 193 -9.74 -8.16 -21.52
N SER A 194 -9.46 -7.25 -22.45
CA SER A 194 -8.84 -7.60 -23.72
C SER A 194 -7.41 -8.12 -23.51
N PRO A 195 -7.00 -9.20 -24.18
CA PRO A 195 -5.63 -9.66 -24.17
C PRO A 195 -4.68 -8.54 -24.62
N ILE A 196 -3.56 -8.40 -23.93
CA ILE A 196 -2.53 -7.43 -24.27
C ILE A 196 -1.48 -8.10 -25.14
N GLU A 197 -1.37 -7.64 -26.38
CA GLU A 197 -0.34 -8.11 -27.31
C GLU A 197 0.87 -7.16 -27.22
N MET A 198 2.01 -7.69 -26.76
CA MET A 198 3.26 -6.94 -26.79
C MET A 198 3.68 -6.69 -28.25
N PRO A 199 4.03 -5.44 -28.60
CA PRO A 199 4.48 -5.12 -29.94
C PRO A 199 5.70 -5.94 -30.37
N VAL A 200 5.71 -6.41 -31.61
CA VAL A 200 6.85 -7.07 -32.25
C VAL A 200 7.32 -6.22 -33.40
N ILE A 201 8.46 -5.55 -33.21
CA ILE A 201 9.05 -4.60 -34.18
C ILE A 201 10.27 -5.29 -34.78
N GLU A 202 10.20 -5.61 -36.06
CA GLU A 202 11.24 -6.34 -36.76
C GLU A 202 12.56 -5.57 -36.77
N GLY A 203 13.64 -6.23 -36.33
CA GLY A 203 14.98 -5.63 -36.28
C GLY A 203 15.21 -4.64 -35.15
N ALA A 204 14.21 -4.36 -34.31
CA ALA A 204 14.37 -3.48 -33.16
C ALA A 204 15.11 -4.16 -32.00
N GLN A 205 15.80 -3.35 -31.19
CA GLN A 205 16.39 -3.81 -29.94
C GLN A 205 15.31 -4.34 -28.99
N THR A 206 15.62 -5.41 -28.27
CA THR A 206 14.76 -5.94 -27.21
C THR A 206 15.27 -5.48 -25.85
N ILE A 207 14.39 -4.91 -25.05
CA ILE A 207 14.60 -4.48 -23.66
C ILE A 207 13.91 -5.50 -22.74
N LYS A 208 14.65 -6.01 -21.75
CA LYS A 208 14.12 -6.94 -20.75
C LYS A 208 13.65 -6.20 -19.52
N VAL A 209 12.38 -6.34 -19.19
CA VAL A 209 11.77 -5.70 -18.01
C VAL A 209 11.34 -6.75 -17.00
N ALA A 210 11.87 -6.67 -15.78
CA ALA A 210 11.44 -7.52 -14.69
C ALA A 210 10.03 -7.12 -14.22
N VAL A 211 9.11 -8.09 -14.15
CA VAL A 211 7.73 -7.97 -13.71
C VAL A 211 7.43 -9.03 -12.66
N THR A 212 6.33 -8.91 -11.91
CA THR A 212 5.95 -9.89 -10.88
C THR A 212 5.14 -11.05 -11.46
N GLY A 213 4.25 -10.77 -12.40
CA GLY A 213 3.38 -11.75 -13.07
C GLY A 213 2.29 -12.34 -12.16
N SER A 214 2.08 -11.80 -10.95
CA SER A 214 1.16 -12.37 -9.95
C SER A 214 0.43 -11.34 -9.09
N LEU A 215 0.25 -10.12 -9.61
CA LEU A 215 -0.38 -9.01 -8.89
C LEU A 215 -1.56 -8.40 -9.68
N PRO A 216 -2.72 -9.11 -9.81
CA PRO A 216 -3.88 -8.55 -10.47
C PRO A 216 -4.43 -7.36 -9.64
N PRO A 217 -4.96 -6.31 -10.28
CA PRO A 217 -5.06 -6.08 -11.73
C PRO A 217 -3.83 -5.40 -12.35
N MET A 218 -2.75 -5.28 -11.61
CA MET A 218 -1.57 -4.51 -12.02
C MET A 218 -0.71 -5.27 -13.03
N ASP A 219 -0.16 -6.43 -12.65
CA ASP A 219 0.57 -7.32 -13.54
C ASP A 219 0.31 -8.79 -13.16
N TYR A 220 -0.14 -9.56 -14.10
CA TYR A 220 -0.43 -10.98 -13.87
C TYR A 220 -0.42 -11.77 -15.18
N VAL A 221 -0.41 -13.07 -15.04
CA VAL A 221 -0.56 -14.00 -16.17
C VAL A 221 -2.01 -14.50 -16.16
N ALA A 222 -2.74 -14.24 -17.24
CA ALA A 222 -4.10 -14.71 -17.41
C ALA A 222 -4.17 -16.25 -17.49
N ALA A 223 -5.37 -16.82 -17.36
CA ALA A 223 -5.57 -18.28 -17.34
C ALA A 223 -5.10 -18.99 -18.63
N ASP A 224 -5.02 -18.29 -19.74
CA ASP A 224 -4.52 -18.78 -21.03
C ASP A 224 -2.99 -18.66 -21.18
N GLY A 225 -2.31 -18.12 -20.15
CA GLY A 225 -0.86 -17.92 -20.14
C GLY A 225 -0.40 -16.60 -20.75
N THR A 226 -1.31 -15.70 -21.15
CA THR A 226 -0.94 -14.37 -21.67
C THR A 226 -0.67 -13.37 -20.56
N PRO A 227 0.32 -12.47 -20.73
CA PRO A 227 0.52 -11.36 -19.83
C PRO A 227 -0.69 -10.41 -19.84
N ALA A 228 -1.08 -9.91 -18.69
CA ALA A 228 -2.24 -9.05 -18.52
C ALA A 228 -2.02 -8.00 -17.43
N GLY A 229 -2.93 -7.03 -17.35
CA GLY A 229 -2.94 -5.99 -16.33
C GLY A 229 -2.38 -4.65 -16.81
N PHE A 230 -2.61 -3.63 -16.01
CA PHE A 230 -2.26 -2.24 -16.30
C PHE A 230 -0.79 -2.08 -16.72
N ASN A 231 0.11 -2.72 -16.01
CA ASN A 231 1.53 -2.59 -16.25
C ASN A 231 1.96 -3.20 -17.59
N THR A 232 1.37 -4.33 -17.94
CA THR A 232 1.62 -4.95 -19.26
C THR A 232 1.12 -4.04 -20.39
N ALA A 233 -0.05 -3.42 -20.20
CA ALA A 233 -0.62 -2.47 -21.17
C ALA A 233 0.26 -1.23 -21.30
N LEU A 234 0.72 -0.67 -20.18
CA LEU A 234 1.63 0.48 -20.17
C LEU A 234 2.96 0.17 -20.87
N LEU A 235 3.54 -1.02 -20.62
CA LEU A 235 4.76 -1.45 -21.27
C LEU A 235 4.57 -1.67 -22.78
N ALA A 236 3.40 -2.12 -23.22
CA ALA A 236 3.08 -2.22 -24.64
C ALA A 236 3.05 -0.82 -25.31
N GLU A 237 2.46 0.17 -24.66
CA GLU A 237 2.46 1.57 -25.14
C GLU A 237 3.88 2.16 -25.17
N ILE A 238 4.67 1.94 -24.14
CA ILE A 238 6.08 2.39 -24.11
C ILE A 238 6.88 1.73 -25.23
N SER A 239 6.72 0.43 -25.46
CA SER A 239 7.36 -0.31 -26.54
C SER A 239 7.09 0.32 -27.89
N GLN A 240 5.83 0.65 -28.20
CA GLN A 240 5.46 1.29 -29.46
C GLN A 240 6.10 2.67 -29.62
N ARG A 241 6.06 3.50 -28.58
CA ARG A 241 6.58 4.89 -28.60
C ARG A 241 8.10 4.90 -28.75
N MET A 242 8.80 3.98 -28.10
CA MET A 242 10.25 3.85 -28.21
C MET A 242 10.69 3.20 -29.51
N GLY A 243 9.81 2.49 -30.22
CA GLY A 243 10.20 1.67 -31.37
C GLY A 243 11.14 0.52 -31.01
N LYS A 244 11.02 -0.02 -29.79
CA LYS A 244 11.84 -1.12 -29.26
C LYS A 244 10.91 -2.24 -28.74
N ASN A 245 11.39 -3.48 -28.86
CA ASN A 245 10.69 -4.62 -28.28
C ASN A 245 10.88 -4.64 -26.77
N ILE A 246 9.84 -5.03 -26.01
CA ILE A 246 9.92 -5.30 -24.58
C ILE A 246 9.64 -6.77 -24.33
N GLU A 247 10.57 -7.45 -23.65
CA GLU A 247 10.44 -8.81 -23.14
C GLU A 247 10.13 -8.75 -21.65
N LEU A 248 8.99 -9.30 -21.23
CA LEU A 248 8.60 -9.38 -19.83
C LEU A 248 9.30 -10.57 -19.18
N VAL A 249 10.10 -10.31 -18.16
CA VAL A 249 10.83 -11.34 -17.40
C VAL A 249 10.21 -11.44 -16.02
N VAL A 250 9.54 -12.55 -15.73
CA VAL A 250 8.95 -12.78 -14.40
C VAL A 250 10.08 -13.04 -13.40
N VAL A 251 10.17 -12.20 -12.38
CA VAL A 251 11.18 -12.29 -11.32
C VAL A 251 10.46 -12.12 -9.98
N ASP A 252 10.81 -12.95 -9.00
CA ASP A 252 10.28 -12.78 -7.65
C ASP A 252 10.71 -11.45 -7.03
N SER A 253 9.97 -11.01 -6.02
CA SER A 253 10.15 -9.69 -5.40
C SER A 253 11.57 -9.47 -4.87
N VAL A 254 12.17 -10.50 -4.30
CA VAL A 254 13.51 -10.44 -3.68
C VAL A 254 14.59 -10.42 -4.75
N GLY A 255 14.36 -11.10 -5.86
CA GLY A 255 15.32 -11.23 -6.96
C GLY A 255 15.44 -10.03 -7.89
N ARG A 256 14.48 -9.08 -7.89
CA ARG A 256 14.42 -7.99 -8.87
C ARG A 256 15.67 -7.11 -8.88
N ALA A 257 16.11 -6.64 -7.72
CA ALA A 257 17.31 -5.82 -7.61
C ALA A 257 18.58 -6.58 -8.07
N ALA A 258 18.69 -7.88 -7.73
CA ALA A 258 19.78 -8.72 -8.16
C ALA A 258 19.74 -9.01 -9.67
N ALA A 259 18.57 -9.21 -10.26
CA ALA A 259 18.40 -9.39 -11.70
C ALA A 259 18.85 -8.16 -12.48
N LEU A 260 18.54 -6.96 -11.97
CA LEU A 260 18.97 -5.69 -12.55
C LEU A 260 20.51 -5.53 -12.43
N ALA A 261 21.05 -5.68 -11.23
CA ALA A 261 22.47 -5.52 -10.96
C ALA A 261 23.37 -6.53 -11.73
N SER A 262 22.82 -7.71 -12.03
CA SER A 262 23.53 -8.73 -12.83
C SER A 262 23.38 -8.55 -14.35
N GLY A 263 22.56 -7.59 -14.81
CA GLY A 263 22.25 -7.39 -16.22
C GLY A 263 21.36 -8.48 -16.84
N ASN A 264 20.68 -9.29 -16.03
CA ASN A 264 19.69 -10.25 -16.50
C ASN A 264 18.44 -9.56 -17.05
N VAL A 265 18.14 -8.37 -16.53
CA VAL A 265 17.12 -7.44 -17.02
C VAL A 265 17.71 -6.04 -17.17
N ASP A 266 17.11 -5.24 -18.04
CA ASP A 266 17.54 -3.86 -18.33
C ASP A 266 16.79 -2.86 -17.45
N ALA A 267 15.58 -3.21 -17.00
CA ALA A 267 14.73 -2.40 -16.14
C ALA A 267 13.94 -3.27 -15.15
N VAL A 268 13.58 -2.67 -14.03
CA VAL A 268 12.64 -3.23 -13.07
C VAL A 268 11.38 -2.36 -13.07
N PHE A 269 10.26 -3.01 -13.17
CA PHE A 269 8.94 -2.43 -13.09
C PHE A 269 8.45 -2.35 -11.63
N TRP A 270 7.55 -1.40 -11.34
CA TRP A 270 6.88 -1.26 -10.04
C TRP A 270 7.87 -1.02 -8.88
N THR A 271 8.80 -0.09 -9.09
CA THR A 271 9.69 0.38 -8.02
C THR A 271 9.03 1.53 -7.30
N ARG A 272 8.87 1.38 -6.00
CA ARG A 272 8.34 2.45 -5.16
C ARG A 272 9.36 3.58 -5.06
N THR A 273 8.93 4.78 -5.38
CA THR A 273 9.67 6.00 -5.11
C THR A 273 9.14 6.68 -3.84
N SER A 274 9.89 7.60 -3.26
CA SER A 274 9.38 8.45 -2.20
C SER A 274 8.21 9.27 -2.76
N GLY A 275 7.03 9.13 -2.14
CA GLY A 275 5.81 9.75 -2.62
C GLY A 275 5.84 11.27 -2.70
N ALA A 276 4.75 11.85 -3.14
CA ALA A 276 4.52 13.27 -3.46
C ALA A 276 5.00 14.31 -2.45
N SER A 277 5.35 13.92 -1.22
CA SER A 277 5.99 14.80 -0.24
C SER A 277 7.33 15.37 -0.72
N ASN A 278 8.05 14.67 -1.63
CA ASN A 278 9.26 15.20 -2.25
C ASN A 278 8.93 16.19 -3.37
N GLU A 279 7.83 15.98 -4.11
CA GLU A 279 7.34 16.96 -5.07
C GLU A 279 6.86 18.22 -4.38
N LEU A 280 6.18 18.13 -3.25
CA LEU A 280 5.79 19.29 -2.44
C LEU A 280 7.00 20.02 -1.83
N ALA A 281 8.04 19.28 -1.46
CA ALA A 281 9.31 19.88 -1.01
C ALA A 281 10.08 20.52 -2.16
N ALA A 282 9.95 19.99 -3.38
CA ALA A 282 10.56 20.50 -4.60
C ALA A 282 9.66 21.48 -5.37
N ALA A 283 8.36 21.57 -5.03
CA ALA A 283 7.41 22.48 -5.68
C ALA A 283 7.88 23.93 -5.57
N SER A 284 7.77 24.65 -6.68
CA SER A 284 8.07 26.08 -6.72
C SER A 284 7.16 26.87 -5.76
N GLU A 285 7.60 28.07 -5.33
CA GLU A 285 6.76 28.96 -4.51
C GLU A 285 5.41 29.27 -5.19
N GLU A 286 5.36 29.28 -6.51
CA GLU A 286 4.18 29.55 -7.32
C GLU A 286 3.20 28.35 -7.30
N GLU A 287 3.69 27.13 -7.41
CA GLU A 287 2.88 25.91 -7.25
C GLU A 287 2.38 25.73 -5.81
N ARG A 288 3.19 26.13 -4.81
CA ARG A 288 2.75 26.20 -3.41
C ARG A 288 1.67 27.24 -3.18
N ALA A 289 1.72 28.38 -3.87
CA ALA A 289 0.73 29.44 -3.74
C ALA A 289 -0.61 29.06 -4.41
N GLU A 290 -0.60 28.39 -5.56
CA GLU A 290 -1.81 27.89 -6.21
C GLU A 290 -2.49 26.75 -5.41
N ARG A 291 -1.70 25.90 -4.76
CA ARG A 291 -2.19 24.84 -3.85
C ARG A 291 -2.47 25.36 -2.44
N GLY A 292 -1.98 26.57 -2.12
CA GLY A 292 -1.90 27.11 -0.74
C GLY A 292 -3.25 27.32 -0.06
N GLU A 293 -4.30 27.70 -0.79
CA GLU A 293 -5.62 27.91 -0.21
C GLU A 293 -6.28 26.60 0.24
N ALA A 294 -6.12 25.52 -0.52
CA ALA A 294 -6.62 24.20 -0.15
C ALA A 294 -5.77 23.59 0.99
N LEU A 295 -4.45 23.82 0.95
CA LEU A 295 -3.51 23.38 1.97
C LEU A 295 -3.74 24.11 3.29
N ASP A 296 -3.91 25.42 3.26
CA ASP A 296 -4.22 26.25 4.45
C ASP A 296 -5.57 25.86 5.06
N GLN A 297 -6.57 25.55 4.25
CA GLN A 297 -7.86 25.10 4.74
C GLN A 297 -7.78 23.70 5.37
N ALA A 298 -7.08 22.75 4.75
CA ALA A 298 -6.89 21.40 5.29
C ALA A 298 -5.99 21.36 6.52
N THR A 299 -5.02 22.29 6.62
CA THR A 299 -4.05 22.36 7.72
C THR A 299 -4.43 23.36 8.82
N SER A 300 -5.53 24.11 8.66
CA SER A 300 -5.98 25.12 9.62
C SER A 300 -6.92 24.55 10.70
N GLY A 301 -7.00 25.23 11.86
CA GLY A 301 -7.97 24.95 12.91
C GLY A 301 -7.76 23.57 13.57
N GLU A 302 -8.84 22.80 13.68
CA GLU A 302 -8.86 21.49 14.36
C GLU A 302 -8.04 20.41 13.65
N ASN A 303 -7.77 20.57 12.36
CA ASN A 303 -7.02 19.61 11.55
C ASN A 303 -5.51 19.71 11.80
N ARG A 304 -5.02 20.88 12.19
CA ARG A 304 -3.60 21.19 12.30
C ARG A 304 -2.82 20.18 13.15
N GLU A 305 -3.33 19.87 14.35
CA GLU A 305 -2.66 18.93 15.26
C GLU A 305 -2.58 17.52 14.66
N THR A 306 -3.63 17.09 13.96
CA THR A 306 -3.66 15.78 13.29
C THR A 306 -2.67 15.74 12.13
N VAL A 307 -2.63 16.79 11.32
CA VAL A 307 -1.69 16.92 10.18
C VAL A 307 -0.24 16.93 10.67
N GLU A 308 0.08 17.71 11.72
CA GLU A 308 1.42 17.74 12.29
C GLU A 308 1.86 16.35 12.79
N LYS A 309 0.98 15.63 13.49
CA LYS A 309 1.26 14.24 13.93
C LYS A 309 1.41 13.26 12.76
N LEU A 310 0.62 13.43 11.71
CA LEU A 310 0.76 12.61 10.52
C LEU A 310 2.08 12.89 9.81
N ARG A 311 2.47 14.13 9.68
CA ARG A 311 3.79 14.52 9.14
C ARG A 311 4.93 13.91 9.95
N GLU A 312 4.86 13.90 11.27
CA GLU A 312 5.86 13.24 12.12
C GLU A 312 5.95 11.74 11.86
N LEU A 313 4.81 11.07 11.61
CA LEU A 313 4.76 9.65 11.33
C LEU A 313 5.26 9.30 9.92
N VAL A 314 5.14 10.21 8.98
CA VAL A 314 5.44 10.01 7.55
C VAL A 314 6.73 10.70 7.13
N ASN A 315 7.28 11.59 7.93
CA ASN A 315 8.58 12.26 7.71
C ASN A 315 9.78 11.30 7.68
N PHE A 316 9.51 10.02 7.48
CA PHE A 316 10.49 8.98 7.22
C PHE A 316 10.89 8.93 5.74
N HIS A 317 11.23 10.08 5.18
CA HIS A 317 11.58 10.24 3.76
C HIS A 317 12.79 9.43 3.29
N ASP A 318 13.56 8.87 4.20
CA ASP A 318 14.69 8.00 3.86
C ASP A 318 14.28 6.56 3.52
N TYR A 319 13.04 6.15 3.80
CA TYR A 319 12.59 4.78 3.54
C TYR A 319 12.37 4.48 2.05
N GLY A 320 12.05 5.48 1.24
CA GLY A 320 11.80 5.30 -0.19
C GLY A 320 13.00 4.85 -1.01
N ARG A 321 14.19 4.86 -0.42
CA ARG A 321 15.44 4.41 -1.08
C ARG A 321 15.86 2.99 -0.73
N ALA A 322 15.20 2.32 0.22
CA ALA A 322 15.51 0.94 0.56
C ALA A 322 15.34 0.00 -0.63
N ASP A 323 14.48 0.38 -1.59
CA ASP A 323 14.20 -0.36 -2.83
C ASP A 323 15.21 -0.08 -3.94
N MET A 324 16.01 0.95 -3.76
CA MET A 324 16.94 1.39 -4.78
C MET A 324 18.36 1.02 -4.36
N PRO A 325 18.90 -0.10 -4.85
CA PRO A 325 20.31 -0.44 -4.67
C PRO A 325 21.20 0.72 -5.09
N GLU A 326 22.38 0.82 -4.48
CA GLU A 326 23.39 1.79 -4.89
C GLU A 326 23.69 1.65 -6.39
N GLY A 327 23.78 2.78 -7.09
CA GLY A 327 24.01 2.80 -8.53
C GLY A 327 22.74 2.62 -9.38
N THR A 328 21.56 2.78 -8.79
CA THR A 328 20.30 2.76 -9.54
C THR A 328 19.67 4.16 -9.67
N ILE A 329 18.90 4.33 -10.75
CA ILE A 329 18.13 5.53 -11.08
C ILE A 329 16.70 5.12 -11.47
N VAL A 330 15.75 6.05 -11.37
CA VAL A 330 14.35 5.81 -11.71
C VAL A 330 13.84 6.79 -12.75
N THR A 331 12.73 6.43 -13.41
CA THR A 331 11.94 7.37 -14.22
C THR A 331 11.13 8.33 -13.33
N ALA A 332 10.45 9.28 -13.96
CA ALA A 332 9.30 9.92 -13.34
C ALA A 332 8.24 8.87 -12.93
N PRO A 333 7.47 9.11 -11.87
CA PRO A 333 6.38 8.23 -11.50
C PRO A 333 5.33 8.13 -12.61
N TYR A 334 4.79 6.94 -12.83
CA TYR A 334 3.73 6.71 -13.82
C TYR A 334 2.38 6.32 -13.20
N PHE A 335 2.39 5.95 -11.93
CA PHE A 335 1.20 5.56 -11.19
C PHE A 335 1.39 5.83 -9.70
N SER A 336 0.30 6.16 -9.02
CA SER A 336 0.28 6.31 -7.55
C SER A 336 -0.86 5.51 -6.99
N ASP A 337 -0.63 4.84 -5.87
CA ASP A 337 -1.66 4.08 -5.17
C ASP A 337 -1.43 4.13 -3.66
N ILE A 338 -2.46 3.89 -2.88
CA ILE A 338 -2.39 3.83 -1.42
C ILE A 338 -2.39 2.38 -0.95
N VAL A 339 -1.82 2.12 0.22
CA VAL A 339 -1.90 0.81 0.85
C VAL A 339 -3.08 0.74 1.81
N VAL A 340 -3.86 -0.32 1.69
CA VAL A 340 -5.05 -0.58 2.50
C VAL A 340 -5.01 -1.99 3.09
N PRO A 341 -5.63 -2.22 4.25
CA PRO A 341 -5.72 -3.55 4.83
C PRO A 341 -6.94 -4.30 4.31
N VAL A 342 -6.73 -5.56 3.99
CA VAL A 342 -7.77 -6.55 3.63
C VAL A 342 -7.82 -7.63 4.70
N THR A 343 -9.02 -8.06 5.09
CA THR A 343 -9.24 -9.18 6.01
C THR A 343 -10.36 -10.08 5.49
N THR A 344 -10.71 -11.13 6.22
CA THR A 344 -11.89 -11.93 5.87
C THR A 344 -13.17 -11.27 6.35
N GLN A 345 -14.25 -11.39 5.56
CA GLN A 345 -15.58 -10.88 5.94
C GLN A 345 -16.06 -11.46 7.28
N ALA A 346 -15.82 -12.75 7.50
CA ALA A 346 -16.16 -13.41 8.76
C ALA A 346 -15.48 -12.79 9.99
N ARG A 347 -14.25 -12.30 9.83
CA ARG A 347 -13.52 -11.62 10.90
C ARG A 347 -14.07 -10.22 11.14
N LEU A 348 -14.42 -9.53 10.08
CA LEU A 348 -15.06 -8.23 10.12
C LEU A 348 -16.40 -8.32 10.87
N ASP A 349 -17.26 -9.28 10.52
CA ASP A 349 -18.55 -9.52 11.14
C ASP A 349 -18.43 -9.85 12.64
N LYS A 350 -17.43 -10.66 13.00
CA LYS A 350 -17.15 -11.01 14.40
C LYS A 350 -16.70 -9.78 15.22
N GLY A 351 -15.95 -8.88 14.60
CA GLY A 351 -15.58 -7.60 15.20
C GLY A 351 -16.81 -6.72 15.43
N ALA A 352 -17.68 -6.59 14.43
CA ALA A 352 -18.92 -5.82 14.51
C ALA A 352 -19.87 -6.34 15.61
N ALA A 353 -19.99 -7.66 15.76
CA ALA A 353 -20.80 -8.26 16.80
C ALA A 353 -20.29 -7.96 18.22
N ARG A 354 -18.98 -7.80 18.40
CA ARG A 354 -18.37 -7.43 19.70
C ARG A 354 -18.53 -5.94 20.01
N ALA A 355 -18.50 -5.07 19.02
CA ALA A 355 -18.66 -3.63 19.21
C ALA A 355 -20.10 -3.23 19.58
N ASN A 356 -21.07 -4.12 19.34
CA ASN A 356 -22.50 -3.92 19.65
C ASN A 356 -22.91 -4.53 21.01
N GLN A 357 -22.00 -5.17 21.74
CA GLN A 357 -22.18 -5.68 23.10
C GLN A 357 -21.58 -4.75 24.14
#